data_04fa3afbb1b834ec4d04d7bfecb468e4
#
_entry.id   04fa3afbb1b834ec4d04d7bfecb468e4
#
_cell.length_a   1.000
_cell.length_b   1.000
_cell.length_c   1.000
_cell.angle_alpha   90.00
_cell.angle_beta   90.00
_cell.angle_gamma   90.00
#
_symmetry.space_group_name_H-M   'P 1'
#
loop_
_entity.id
_entity.type
_entity.pdbx_description
1 polymer ?
#
loop_
_entity_poly.entity_id
_entity_poly.type
_entity_poly.pdbx_seq_one_letter_code
_entity_poly.pdbx_strand_id
1 'polypeptide(L)'
;VDVRCIPYSELGKLMNTQRYYELKYGSQVIYGDESILDEIKEIKPEEIPVSEGLRNLFNKLHTMLLGLREEYKEDQKKIRIFWSYKCWISICEALLILDKKFAPTSKERSKLFAEIYKKDFPDLHEKMPNLAEKVQKATDFKLKLNFNVEHEKLWGEALKDILEVFEYYIKKITNSDDVSTSINRILPYNYFKPYLKHKIGFNFFPAQYKLNIGYFNILRKKDDIYFSPLLTWKDVGLRLILPIYFLLKFKVTNKESYLESAYGELKKFIKVEKKDFWYLKERALKAYGLYYEQRLL
;
A
#
# COMPACT_ATOMS: atom_id res chain seq x y z
N VAL A 1 14.54 -10.87 9.16
CA VAL A 1 15.07 -11.14 7.81
C VAL A 1 13.95 -11.81 7.01
N ASP A 2 13.59 -11.25 5.87
CA ASP A 2 12.58 -11.83 4.96
C ASP A 2 13.33 -12.66 3.90
N VAL A 3 13.21 -13.98 3.98
CA VAL A 3 13.86 -14.91 3.04
C VAL A 3 12.83 -15.35 2.01
N ARG A 4 13.18 -15.27 0.73
CA ARG A 4 12.34 -15.74 -0.37
C ARG A 4 13.14 -16.60 -1.33
N CYS A 5 12.51 -17.68 -1.79
CA CYS A 5 13.06 -18.55 -2.81
C CYS A 5 12.43 -18.24 -4.17
N ILE A 6 13.25 -18.09 -5.20
CA ILE A 6 12.81 -17.97 -6.59
C ILE A 6 13.49 -19.13 -7.34
N PRO A 7 12.73 -20.01 -8.00
CA PRO A 7 13.33 -21.06 -8.84
C PRO A 7 14.16 -20.43 -9.97
N TYR A 8 15.34 -20.99 -10.26
CA TYR A 8 16.21 -20.50 -11.33
C TYR A 8 15.46 -20.37 -12.68
N SER A 9 14.66 -21.37 -13.02
CA SER A 9 13.85 -21.38 -14.26
C SER A 9 12.81 -20.27 -14.36
N GLU A 10 12.56 -19.52 -13.29
CA GLU A 10 11.61 -18.41 -13.26
C GLU A 10 12.28 -17.03 -13.35
N LEU A 11 13.62 -16.94 -13.20
CA LEU A 11 14.31 -15.65 -13.18
C LEU A 11 14.07 -14.82 -14.45
N GLY A 12 14.18 -15.40 -15.63
CA GLY A 12 13.91 -14.72 -16.90
C GLY A 12 12.44 -14.38 -17.16
N LYS A 13 11.51 -14.90 -16.34
CA LYS A 13 10.05 -14.67 -16.46
C LYS A 13 9.52 -13.68 -15.45
N LEU A 14 10.38 -13.08 -14.62
CA LEU A 14 9.97 -12.13 -13.61
C LEU A 14 9.30 -10.90 -14.23
N MET A 15 8.25 -10.43 -13.56
CA MET A 15 7.48 -9.26 -14.02
C MET A 15 8.26 -7.96 -13.79
N ASN A 16 7.92 -6.93 -14.58
CA ASN A 16 8.39 -5.57 -14.35
C ASN A 16 7.74 -4.99 -13.09
N THR A 17 8.28 -5.31 -11.92
CA THR A 17 7.82 -4.78 -10.63
C THR A 17 8.95 -4.04 -9.95
N GLN A 18 8.59 -3.11 -9.06
CA GLN A 18 9.55 -2.43 -8.19
C GLN A 18 10.53 -3.42 -7.54
N ARG A 19 10.00 -4.51 -7.00
CA ARG A 19 10.78 -5.50 -6.29
C ARG A 19 11.84 -6.20 -7.17
N TYR A 20 11.48 -6.57 -8.40
CA TYR A 20 12.42 -7.25 -9.28
C TYR A 20 13.41 -6.28 -9.92
N TYR A 21 13.01 -5.02 -10.08
CA TYR A 21 13.94 -3.94 -10.40
C TYR A 21 14.99 -3.77 -9.30
N GLU A 22 14.58 -3.70 -8.03
CA GLU A 22 15.50 -3.65 -6.88
C GLU A 22 16.39 -4.89 -6.79
N LEU A 23 15.85 -6.08 -7.06
CA LEU A 23 16.62 -7.32 -7.08
C LEU A 23 17.71 -7.29 -8.14
N LYS A 24 17.38 -6.87 -9.36
CA LYS A 24 18.35 -6.85 -10.47
C LYS A 24 19.45 -5.80 -10.29
N TYR A 25 19.09 -4.57 -9.93
CA TYR A 25 19.98 -3.42 -9.97
C TYR A 25 20.47 -2.94 -8.60
N GLY A 26 19.83 -3.33 -7.52
CA GLY A 26 20.13 -2.87 -6.16
C GLY A 26 20.57 -3.97 -5.20
N SER A 27 20.69 -5.23 -5.66
CA SER A 27 21.11 -6.36 -4.85
C SER A 27 22.58 -6.70 -5.08
N GLN A 28 23.15 -7.45 -4.15
CA GLN A 28 24.48 -8.03 -4.25
C GLN A 28 24.37 -9.53 -4.03
N VAL A 29 25.03 -10.32 -4.87
CA VAL A 29 25.17 -11.76 -4.68
C VAL A 29 26.15 -11.99 -3.53
N ILE A 30 25.71 -12.70 -2.49
CA ILE A 30 26.53 -13.01 -1.31
C ILE A 30 27.21 -14.37 -1.46
N TYR A 31 26.58 -15.29 -2.18
CA TYR A 31 27.07 -16.64 -2.38
C TYR A 31 26.57 -17.22 -3.71
N GLY A 32 27.39 -17.96 -4.42
CA GLY A 32 27.04 -18.60 -5.68
C GLY A 32 27.59 -17.84 -6.90
N ASP A 33 26.91 -18.01 -8.04
CA ASP A 33 27.28 -17.41 -9.31
C ASP A 33 26.86 -15.93 -9.34
N GLU A 34 27.83 -15.02 -9.49
CA GLU A 34 27.57 -13.58 -9.55
C GLU A 34 26.72 -13.18 -10.77
N SER A 35 26.81 -13.96 -11.87
CA SER A 35 26.03 -13.70 -13.09
C SER A 35 24.53 -14.05 -12.97
N ILE A 36 24.09 -14.63 -11.85
CA ILE A 36 22.69 -15.05 -11.67
C ILE A 36 21.69 -13.90 -11.84
N LEU A 37 22.09 -12.66 -11.52
CA LEU A 37 21.24 -11.48 -11.68
C LEU A 37 21.08 -11.09 -13.16
N ASP A 38 21.96 -11.51 -14.05
CA ASP A 38 21.88 -11.27 -15.49
C ASP A 38 20.75 -12.07 -16.14
N GLU A 39 20.39 -13.22 -15.54
CA GLU A 39 19.23 -14.01 -15.97
C GLU A 39 17.90 -13.28 -15.77
N ILE A 40 17.85 -12.26 -14.91
CA ILE A 40 16.68 -11.40 -14.78
C ILE A 40 16.68 -10.46 -16.00
N LYS A 41 15.58 -10.49 -16.76
CA LYS A 41 15.40 -9.60 -17.91
C LYS A 41 15.61 -8.14 -17.53
N GLU A 42 16.00 -7.32 -18.48
CA GLU A 42 16.08 -5.87 -18.30
C GLU A 42 14.71 -5.31 -17.91
N ILE A 43 14.68 -4.45 -16.90
CA ILE A 43 13.49 -3.75 -16.40
C ILE A 43 13.82 -2.26 -16.41
N LYS A 44 13.05 -1.47 -17.13
CA LYS A 44 13.21 -0.03 -17.14
C LYS A 44 12.31 0.62 -16.08
N PRO A 45 12.74 1.73 -15.44
CA PRO A 45 11.92 2.43 -14.44
C PRO A 45 10.51 2.76 -14.93
N GLU A 46 10.38 3.19 -16.19
CA GLU A 46 9.11 3.54 -16.82
C GLU A 46 8.17 2.36 -17.05
N GLU A 47 8.70 1.14 -17.03
CA GLU A 47 7.92 -0.08 -17.19
C GLU A 47 7.34 -0.59 -15.87
N ILE A 48 7.76 -0.05 -14.74
CA ILE A 48 7.19 -0.36 -13.43
C ILE A 48 5.74 0.13 -13.41
N PRO A 49 4.74 -0.75 -13.24
CA PRO A 49 3.34 -0.34 -13.28
C PRO A 49 3.00 0.63 -12.16
N VAL A 50 2.24 1.68 -12.43
CA VAL A 50 1.74 2.62 -11.41
C VAL A 50 0.91 1.93 -10.32
N SER A 51 0.37 0.72 -10.58
CA SER A 51 -0.27 -0.12 -9.57
C SER A 51 0.66 -0.54 -8.44
N GLU A 52 1.98 -0.61 -8.67
CA GLU A 52 2.95 -0.91 -7.62
C GLU A 52 3.03 0.23 -6.59
N GLY A 53 3.09 1.49 -7.06
CA GLY A 53 3.04 2.66 -6.19
C GLY A 53 1.73 2.74 -5.40
N LEU A 54 0.60 2.49 -6.07
CA LEU A 54 -0.70 2.43 -5.41
C LEU A 54 -0.76 1.34 -4.33
N ARG A 55 -0.22 0.16 -4.61
CA ARG A 55 -0.11 -0.94 -3.65
C ARG A 55 0.74 -0.56 -2.43
N ASN A 56 1.85 0.15 -2.64
CA ASN A 56 2.69 0.63 -1.55
C ASN A 56 1.92 1.59 -0.63
N LEU A 57 1.18 2.54 -1.21
CA LEU A 57 0.34 3.46 -0.44
C LEU A 57 -0.76 2.73 0.32
N PHE A 58 -1.45 1.75 -0.31
CA PHE A 58 -2.48 0.95 0.35
C PHE A 58 -1.94 0.18 1.56
N ASN A 59 -0.80 -0.47 1.39
CA ASN A 59 -0.15 -1.20 2.48
C ASN A 59 0.20 -0.26 3.65
N LYS A 60 0.53 1.01 3.36
CA LYS A 60 0.84 1.99 4.42
C LYS A 60 -0.42 2.52 5.10
N LEU A 61 -1.50 2.78 4.37
CA LEU A 61 -2.78 3.13 5.00
C LEU A 61 -3.22 2.04 5.99
N HIS A 62 -3.14 0.76 5.59
CA HIS A 62 -3.42 -0.36 6.51
C HIS A 62 -2.49 -0.34 7.73
N THR A 63 -1.17 -0.19 7.52
CA THR A 63 -0.18 -0.15 8.61
C THR A 63 -0.42 1.03 9.56
N MET A 64 -0.80 2.20 9.01
CA MET A 64 -1.16 3.37 9.79
C MET A 64 -2.41 3.11 10.65
N LEU A 65 -3.44 2.47 10.12
CA LEU A 65 -4.63 2.10 10.89
C LEU A 65 -4.30 1.06 11.97
N LEU A 66 -3.50 0.04 11.64
CA LEU A 66 -3.06 -1.00 12.56
C LEU A 66 -2.28 -0.42 13.76
N GLY A 67 -1.49 0.62 13.52
CA GLY A 67 -0.70 1.32 14.53
C GLY A 67 -1.48 2.20 15.48
N LEU A 68 -2.76 2.46 15.25
CA LEU A 68 -3.61 3.21 16.17
C LEU A 68 -4.06 2.32 17.33
N ARG A 69 -3.88 2.80 18.54
CA ARG A 69 -4.29 2.16 19.79
C ARG A 69 -4.82 3.19 20.78
N GLU A 70 -5.57 2.77 21.77
CA GLU A 70 -6.00 3.64 22.89
C GLU A 70 -4.82 3.97 23.79
N GLU A 71 -4.01 2.97 24.09
CA GLU A 71 -2.80 3.10 24.89
C GLU A 71 -1.61 2.43 24.21
N TYR A 72 -0.39 2.89 24.51
CA TYR A 72 0.85 2.42 23.90
C TYR A 72 1.85 1.93 24.94
N LYS A 73 2.26 0.67 24.80
CA LYS A 73 3.45 0.13 25.49
C LYS A 73 4.71 0.60 24.76
N GLU A 74 5.87 0.48 25.40
CA GLU A 74 7.12 1.02 24.88
C GLU A 74 7.57 0.38 23.56
N ASP A 75 7.39 -0.93 23.42
CA ASP A 75 7.63 -1.64 22.16
C ASP A 75 6.72 -1.17 21.02
N GLN A 76 5.47 -0.84 21.35
CA GLN A 76 4.50 -0.34 20.39
C GLN A 76 4.82 1.10 19.92
N LYS A 77 5.39 1.94 20.80
CA LYS A 77 5.92 3.26 20.42
C LYS A 77 7.04 3.14 19.39
N LYS A 78 8.00 2.23 19.64
CA LYS A 78 9.08 1.93 18.67
C LYS A 78 8.54 1.44 17.33
N ILE A 79 7.55 0.56 17.34
CA ILE A 79 6.88 0.09 16.11
C ILE A 79 6.22 1.26 15.38
N ARG A 80 5.55 2.18 16.06
CA ARG A 80 4.96 3.37 15.43
C ARG A 80 6.01 4.25 14.79
N ILE A 81 7.13 4.52 15.47
CA ILE A 81 8.25 5.28 14.92
C ILE A 81 8.75 4.62 13.63
N PHE A 82 8.99 3.32 13.66
CA PHE A 82 9.45 2.54 12.51
C PHE A 82 8.46 2.62 11.34
N TRP A 83 7.16 2.50 11.60
CA TRP A 83 6.14 2.57 10.55
C TRP A 83 5.98 3.98 9.98
N SER A 84 6.15 5.02 10.80
CA SER A 84 6.12 6.41 10.34
C SER A 84 7.23 6.67 9.31
N TYR A 85 8.47 6.28 9.62
CA TYR A 85 9.57 6.40 8.67
C TYR A 85 9.36 5.55 7.42
N LYS A 86 8.89 4.31 7.57
CA LYS A 86 8.53 3.47 6.41
C LYS A 86 7.41 4.06 5.56
N CYS A 87 6.54 4.87 6.13
CA CYS A 87 5.51 5.59 5.40
C CYS A 87 6.12 6.58 4.40
N TRP A 88 7.05 7.43 4.82
CA TRP A 88 7.72 8.38 3.93
C TRP A 88 8.58 7.70 2.84
N ILE A 89 9.24 6.59 3.16
CA ILE A 89 9.93 5.79 2.13
C ILE A 89 8.93 5.30 1.07
N SER A 90 7.77 4.80 1.48
CA SER A 90 6.76 4.32 0.53
C SER A 90 6.08 5.45 -0.25
N ILE A 91 5.94 6.63 0.32
CA ILE A 91 5.51 7.85 -0.38
C ILE A 91 6.49 8.18 -1.51
N CYS A 92 7.79 8.23 -1.20
CA CYS A 92 8.84 8.47 -2.18
C CYS A 92 8.78 7.44 -3.32
N GLU A 93 8.73 6.15 -2.99
CA GLU A 93 8.64 5.07 -3.96
C GLU A 93 7.42 5.20 -4.86
N ALA A 94 6.26 5.48 -4.29
CA ALA A 94 5.03 5.64 -5.06
C ALA A 94 5.10 6.85 -6.02
N LEU A 95 5.60 7.98 -5.57
CA LEU A 95 5.71 9.19 -6.39
C LEU A 95 6.76 9.02 -7.51
N LEU A 96 7.90 8.38 -7.25
CA LEU A 96 8.88 8.07 -8.28
C LEU A 96 8.32 7.10 -9.34
N ILE A 97 7.52 6.10 -8.95
CA ILE A 97 6.84 5.22 -9.90
C ILE A 97 5.79 5.98 -10.72
N LEU A 98 5.05 6.90 -10.09
CA LEU A 98 4.07 7.74 -10.80
C LEU A 98 4.73 8.59 -11.88
N ASP A 99 5.91 9.13 -11.58
CA ASP A 99 6.72 9.96 -12.51
C ASP A 99 7.59 9.13 -13.48
N LYS A 100 7.46 7.81 -13.46
CA LYS A 100 8.25 6.92 -14.32
C LYS A 100 9.77 7.02 -14.11
N LYS A 101 10.18 7.45 -12.94
CA LYS A 101 11.56 7.56 -12.49
C LYS A 101 11.74 6.72 -11.25
N PHE A 102 12.58 5.73 -11.28
CA PHE A 102 12.81 4.86 -10.13
C PHE A 102 14.28 4.48 -10.04
N ALA A 103 14.82 4.46 -8.84
CA ALA A 103 16.22 4.09 -8.59
C ALA A 103 16.30 2.82 -7.72
N PRO A 104 17.35 1.99 -7.88
CA PRO A 104 17.40 0.66 -7.28
C PRO A 104 17.51 0.67 -5.75
N THR A 105 18.25 1.62 -5.17
CA THR A 105 18.45 1.66 -3.73
C THR A 105 17.64 2.76 -3.05
N SER A 106 17.33 2.61 -1.76
CA SER A 106 16.60 3.64 -1.00
C SER A 106 17.38 4.96 -0.94
N LYS A 107 18.71 4.93 -0.92
CA LYS A 107 19.56 6.11 -0.89
C LYS A 107 19.48 6.89 -2.22
N GLU A 108 19.57 6.18 -3.33
CA GLU A 108 19.44 6.78 -4.66
C GLU A 108 18.03 7.34 -4.88
N ARG A 109 16.99 6.62 -4.45
CA ARG A 109 15.60 7.12 -4.51
C ARG A 109 15.39 8.39 -3.73
N SER A 110 15.93 8.47 -2.51
CA SER A 110 15.83 9.68 -1.69
C SER A 110 16.52 10.88 -2.35
N LYS A 111 17.71 10.67 -2.92
CA LYS A 111 18.44 11.71 -3.66
C LYS A 111 17.67 12.16 -4.90
N LEU A 112 17.28 11.22 -5.74
CA LEU A 112 16.47 11.49 -6.94
C LEU A 112 15.18 12.24 -6.61
N PHE A 113 14.48 11.81 -5.55
CA PHE A 113 13.26 12.48 -5.12
C PHE A 113 13.49 13.92 -4.69
N ALA A 114 14.54 14.19 -3.94
CA ALA A 114 14.90 15.56 -3.55
C ALA A 114 15.19 16.48 -4.76
N GLU A 115 15.82 15.94 -5.79
CA GLU A 115 16.14 16.67 -7.03
C GLU A 115 14.88 17.03 -7.85
N ILE A 116 13.91 16.12 -7.92
CA ILE A 116 12.74 16.31 -8.80
C ILE A 116 11.48 16.82 -8.10
N TYR A 117 11.38 16.68 -6.77
CA TYR A 117 10.13 16.87 -6.03
C TYR A 117 9.46 18.23 -6.29
N LYS A 118 10.22 19.31 -6.21
CA LYS A 118 9.68 20.66 -6.45
C LYS A 118 9.24 20.87 -7.89
N LYS A 119 9.97 20.29 -8.84
CA LYS A 119 9.72 20.50 -10.28
C LYS A 119 8.57 19.64 -10.79
N ASP A 120 8.55 18.35 -10.42
CA ASP A 120 7.67 17.38 -11.05
C ASP A 120 6.37 17.18 -10.23
N PHE A 121 6.36 17.64 -8.95
CA PHE A 121 5.19 17.59 -8.06
C PHE A 121 4.87 18.96 -7.43
N PRO A 122 4.72 20.04 -8.23
CA PRO A 122 4.55 21.40 -7.68
C PRO A 122 3.35 21.53 -6.74
N ASP A 123 2.21 20.92 -7.07
CA ASP A 123 0.99 20.95 -6.25
C ASP A 123 1.20 20.31 -4.86
N LEU A 124 1.98 19.22 -4.81
CA LEU A 124 2.35 18.56 -3.54
C LEU A 124 3.42 19.36 -2.79
N HIS A 125 4.38 19.93 -3.52
CA HIS A 125 5.43 20.74 -2.90
C HIS A 125 4.85 21.99 -2.22
N GLU A 126 3.85 22.63 -2.81
CA GLU A 126 3.16 23.76 -2.19
C GLU A 126 2.52 23.36 -0.84
N LYS A 127 1.86 22.22 -0.78
CA LYS A 127 1.20 21.71 0.43
C LYS A 127 2.16 21.10 1.45
N MET A 128 3.21 20.46 0.98
CA MET A 128 4.15 19.69 1.79
C MET A 128 5.61 19.99 1.41
N PRO A 129 6.10 21.25 1.60
CA PRO A 129 7.42 21.67 1.13
C PRO A 129 8.57 20.85 1.74
N ASN A 130 8.40 20.31 2.93
CA ASN A 130 9.41 19.55 3.66
C ASN A 130 9.37 18.03 3.40
N LEU A 131 8.55 17.54 2.45
CA LEU A 131 8.39 16.11 2.22
C LEU A 131 9.70 15.42 1.80
N ALA A 132 10.50 16.07 0.96
CA ALA A 132 11.80 15.53 0.54
C ALA A 132 12.77 15.38 1.73
N GLU A 133 12.79 16.36 2.66
CA GLU A 133 13.58 16.26 3.90
C GLU A 133 13.12 15.12 4.80
N LYS A 134 11.81 14.92 4.92
CA LYS A 134 11.23 13.78 5.68
C LYS A 134 11.62 12.44 5.07
N VAL A 135 11.64 12.34 3.73
CA VAL A 135 12.10 11.14 3.00
C VAL A 135 13.58 10.89 3.27
N GLN A 136 14.41 11.93 3.26
CA GLN A 136 15.83 11.79 3.59
C GLN A 136 16.03 11.29 5.02
N LYS A 137 15.37 11.90 6.01
CA LYS A 137 15.39 11.45 7.41
C LYS A 137 14.92 10.00 7.57
N ALA A 138 13.91 9.59 6.80
CA ALA A 138 13.42 8.22 6.81
C ALA A 138 14.43 7.23 6.21
N THR A 139 15.16 7.63 5.20
CA THR A 139 16.23 6.84 4.60
C THR A 139 17.40 6.69 5.57
N ASP A 140 17.80 7.77 6.24
CA ASP A 140 18.86 7.74 7.25
C ASP A 140 18.47 6.86 8.46
N PHE A 141 17.21 6.94 8.91
CA PHE A 141 16.68 6.06 9.94
C PHE A 141 16.76 4.58 9.55
N LYS A 142 16.48 4.24 8.28
CA LYS A 142 16.60 2.86 7.78
C LYS A 142 18.02 2.33 7.89
N LEU A 143 19.02 3.20 7.70
CA LEU A 143 20.45 2.84 7.77
C LEU A 143 20.96 2.80 9.22
N LYS A 144 20.44 3.70 10.08
CA LYS A 144 20.82 3.81 11.49
C LYS A 144 19.58 4.07 12.33
N LEU A 145 19.06 3.01 12.93
CA LEU A 145 17.84 3.09 13.75
C LEU A 145 18.05 4.01 14.96
N ASN A 146 17.22 5.05 15.08
CA ASN A 146 17.15 5.93 16.23
C ASN A 146 15.69 6.12 16.65
N PHE A 147 15.33 5.61 17.82
CA PHE A 147 13.97 5.66 18.36
C PHE A 147 13.77 6.80 19.36
N ASN A 148 14.76 7.67 19.55
CA ASN A 148 14.66 8.80 20.46
C ASN A 148 13.94 9.99 19.80
N VAL A 149 12.67 9.78 19.47
CA VAL A 149 11.78 10.77 18.83
C VAL A 149 10.37 10.66 19.41
N GLU A 150 9.64 11.77 19.41
CA GLU A 150 8.25 11.80 19.86
C GLU A 150 7.34 11.05 18.90
N HIS A 151 6.90 9.86 19.29
CA HIS A 151 6.17 8.95 18.39
C HIS A 151 4.80 9.47 17.94
N GLU A 152 4.11 10.28 18.78
CA GLU A 152 2.77 10.80 18.45
C GLU A 152 2.83 11.85 17.36
N LYS A 153 3.74 12.82 17.53
CA LYS A 153 3.98 13.87 16.54
C LYS A 153 4.43 13.28 15.21
N LEU A 154 5.45 12.40 15.24
CA LEU A 154 5.97 11.74 14.06
C LEU A 154 4.88 10.96 13.32
N TRP A 155 4.05 10.22 14.06
CA TRP A 155 2.94 9.47 13.50
C TRP A 155 1.88 10.38 12.89
N GLY A 156 1.49 11.46 13.60
CA GLY A 156 0.52 12.42 13.12
C GLY A 156 0.94 13.10 11.83
N GLU A 157 2.22 13.43 11.70
CA GLU A 157 2.79 13.98 10.46
C GLU A 157 2.76 12.95 9.33
N ALA A 158 3.26 11.73 9.57
CA ALA A 158 3.28 10.67 8.56
C ALA A 158 1.86 10.29 8.09
N LEU A 159 0.88 10.31 9.00
CA LEU A 159 -0.52 10.04 8.68
C LEU A 159 -1.13 11.13 7.78
N LYS A 160 -0.86 12.41 8.06
CA LYS A 160 -1.32 13.51 7.21
C LYS A 160 -0.69 13.42 5.82
N ASP A 161 0.61 13.20 5.76
CA ASP A 161 1.37 13.16 4.51
C ASP A 161 0.90 11.98 3.63
N ILE A 162 0.70 10.77 4.19
CA ILE A 162 0.26 9.62 3.40
C ILE A 162 -1.16 9.80 2.85
N LEU A 163 -2.06 10.42 3.60
CA LEU A 163 -3.42 10.70 3.14
C LEU A 163 -3.42 11.71 1.99
N GLU A 164 -2.65 12.79 2.09
CA GLU A 164 -2.54 13.79 1.02
C GLU A 164 -1.92 13.20 -0.25
N VAL A 165 -0.83 12.42 -0.11
CA VAL A 165 -0.20 11.75 -1.25
C VAL A 165 -1.11 10.69 -1.86
N PHE A 166 -1.85 9.95 -1.05
CA PHE A 166 -2.80 8.96 -1.55
C PHE A 166 -3.90 9.61 -2.39
N GLU A 167 -4.50 10.70 -1.92
CA GLU A 167 -5.50 11.46 -2.67
C GLU A 167 -4.93 12.01 -3.98
N TYR A 168 -3.73 12.62 -3.92
CA TYR A 168 -3.03 13.09 -5.10
C TYR A 168 -2.76 11.97 -6.12
N TYR A 169 -2.26 10.83 -5.65
CA TYR A 169 -1.94 9.68 -6.49
C TYR A 169 -3.18 9.15 -7.21
N ILE A 170 -4.26 8.93 -6.46
CA ILE A 170 -5.55 8.47 -6.98
C ILE A 170 -6.09 9.45 -8.02
N LYS A 171 -6.05 10.75 -7.73
CA LYS A 171 -6.48 11.79 -8.66
C LYS A 171 -5.71 11.72 -9.97
N LYS A 172 -4.37 11.62 -9.92
CA LYS A 172 -3.52 11.56 -11.12
C LYS A 172 -3.78 10.33 -11.99
N ILE A 173 -4.01 9.15 -11.40
CA ILE A 173 -4.22 7.91 -12.17
C ILE A 173 -5.66 7.71 -12.66
N THR A 174 -6.64 8.40 -12.08
CA THR A 174 -8.06 8.25 -12.44
C THR A 174 -8.67 9.48 -13.08
N ASN A 175 -7.95 10.59 -13.04
CA ASN A 175 -8.46 11.90 -13.44
C ASN A 175 -9.81 12.24 -12.77
N SER A 176 -9.90 12.02 -11.45
CA SER A 176 -11.11 12.24 -10.64
C SER A 176 -10.74 12.82 -9.28
N ASP A 177 -11.48 13.82 -8.82
CA ASP A 177 -11.25 14.49 -7.53
C ASP A 177 -11.84 13.72 -6.34
N ASP A 178 -12.81 12.85 -6.56
CA ASP A 178 -13.42 12.04 -5.50
C ASP A 178 -12.75 10.67 -5.36
N VAL A 179 -12.22 10.40 -4.17
CA VAL A 179 -11.50 9.15 -3.85
C VAL A 179 -12.40 7.92 -3.99
N SER A 180 -13.66 8.01 -3.56
CA SER A 180 -14.59 6.87 -3.65
C SER A 180 -14.91 6.53 -5.09
N THR A 181 -15.19 7.53 -5.91
CA THR A 181 -15.41 7.38 -7.36
C THR A 181 -14.14 6.85 -8.03
N SER A 182 -12.98 7.38 -7.66
CA SER A 182 -11.69 6.98 -8.20
C SER A 182 -11.38 5.52 -7.91
N ILE A 183 -11.52 5.08 -6.68
CA ILE A 183 -11.33 3.68 -6.30
C ILE A 183 -12.35 2.80 -7.04
N ASN A 184 -13.59 3.23 -7.17
CA ASN A 184 -14.60 2.51 -7.97
C ASN A 184 -14.26 2.43 -9.46
N ARG A 185 -13.52 3.41 -10.01
CA ARG A 185 -13.00 3.37 -11.39
C ARG A 185 -11.78 2.46 -11.53
N ILE A 186 -10.91 2.40 -10.54
CA ILE A 186 -9.73 1.50 -10.51
C ILE A 186 -10.17 0.04 -10.30
N LEU A 187 -11.24 -0.18 -9.55
CA LEU A 187 -11.81 -1.49 -9.25
C LEU A 187 -12.16 -2.36 -10.47
N PRO A 188 -12.48 -1.82 -11.68
CA PRO A 188 -12.59 -2.68 -12.82
C PRO A 188 -11.24 -3.29 -13.16
N TYR A 189 -11.11 -4.58 -13.03
CA TYR A 189 -10.36 -5.59 -13.73
C TYR A 189 -8.97 -5.26 -14.32
N ASN A 190 -8.77 -4.06 -14.88
CA ASN A 190 -7.63 -3.77 -15.75
C ASN A 190 -6.36 -3.39 -14.99
N TYR A 191 -6.48 -2.89 -13.76
CA TYR A 191 -5.36 -2.32 -13.02
C TYR A 191 -4.44 -3.37 -12.40
N PHE A 192 -5.02 -4.49 -11.94
CA PHE A 192 -4.27 -5.64 -11.38
C PHE A 192 -4.12 -6.78 -12.38
N LYS A 193 -4.66 -6.65 -13.60
CA LYS A 193 -4.63 -7.68 -14.65
C LYS A 193 -3.21 -8.21 -14.95
N PRO A 194 -2.16 -7.38 -15.05
CA PRO A 194 -0.81 -7.88 -15.30
C PRO A 194 -0.31 -8.77 -14.16
N TYR A 195 -0.54 -8.36 -12.91
CA TYR A 195 -0.09 -9.08 -11.71
C TYR A 195 -0.78 -10.43 -11.55
N LEU A 196 -2.09 -10.48 -11.76
CA LEU A 196 -2.87 -11.71 -11.62
C LEU A 196 -2.71 -12.65 -12.83
N LYS A 197 -2.57 -12.11 -14.05
CA LYS A 197 -2.34 -12.92 -15.26
C LYS A 197 -1.05 -13.74 -15.17
N HIS A 198 0.00 -13.17 -14.60
CA HIS A 198 1.28 -13.85 -14.45
C HIS A 198 1.24 -14.97 -13.37
N LYS A 199 0.52 -14.75 -12.27
CA LYS A 199 0.48 -15.69 -11.14
C LYS A 199 -0.44 -16.90 -11.38
N ILE A 200 -1.41 -16.81 -12.28
CA ILE A 200 -2.52 -17.76 -12.40
C ILE A 200 -2.63 -18.38 -13.81
N GLY A 201 -1.80 -17.95 -14.75
CA GLY A 201 -1.55 -18.66 -16.03
C GLY A 201 -2.69 -18.81 -17.02
N PHE A 202 -3.94 -18.49 -16.76
CA PHE A 202 -5.05 -18.48 -17.74
C PHE A 202 -6.33 -17.84 -17.20
N ASN A 203 -7.00 -17.05 -18.04
CA ASN A 203 -8.32 -16.45 -17.82
C ASN A 203 -8.56 -15.81 -16.44
N PHE A 204 -8.25 -14.56 -16.35
CA PHE A 204 -8.39 -13.69 -15.19
C PHE A 204 -9.75 -13.77 -14.47
N PHE A 205 -10.82 -13.88 -15.21
CA PHE A 205 -12.19 -13.90 -14.69
C PHE A 205 -12.45 -15.06 -13.69
N PRO A 206 -12.10 -16.29 -14.02
CA PRO A 206 -12.30 -17.42 -13.09
C PRO A 206 -11.47 -17.30 -11.82
N ALA A 207 -10.29 -16.70 -11.88
CA ALA A 207 -9.40 -16.59 -10.74
C ALA A 207 -9.86 -15.54 -9.71
N GLN A 208 -10.25 -14.34 -10.18
CA GLN A 208 -10.81 -13.30 -9.31
C GLN A 208 -12.14 -13.76 -8.69
N TYR A 209 -12.95 -14.45 -9.48
CA TYR A 209 -14.19 -15.05 -9.00
C TYR A 209 -13.94 -16.13 -7.93
N LYS A 210 -12.94 -17.02 -8.13
CA LYS A 210 -12.54 -18.03 -7.15
C LYS A 210 -11.97 -17.39 -5.87
N LEU A 211 -11.14 -16.35 -5.98
CA LEU A 211 -10.62 -15.59 -4.83
C LEU A 211 -11.75 -14.94 -4.04
N ASN A 212 -12.70 -14.30 -4.72
CA ASN A 212 -13.83 -13.68 -4.06
C ASN A 212 -14.74 -14.72 -3.39
N ILE A 213 -15.03 -15.85 -4.06
CA ILE A 213 -15.79 -16.97 -3.45
C ILE A 213 -15.04 -17.55 -2.25
N GLY A 214 -13.74 -17.75 -2.36
CA GLY A 214 -12.91 -18.21 -1.26
C GLY A 214 -13.01 -17.28 -0.06
N TYR A 215 -12.83 -15.96 -0.27
CA TYR A 215 -13.00 -14.93 0.75
C TYR A 215 -14.40 -14.99 1.39
N PHE A 216 -15.46 -15.08 0.60
CA PHE A 216 -16.83 -15.22 1.11
C PHE A 216 -17.03 -16.50 1.91
N ASN A 217 -16.48 -17.62 1.49
CA ASN A 217 -16.60 -18.87 2.21
C ASN A 217 -15.94 -18.82 3.60
N ILE A 218 -14.79 -18.17 3.73
CA ILE A 218 -14.14 -17.99 5.03
C ILE A 218 -14.92 -17.05 5.92
N LEU A 219 -15.32 -15.92 5.38
CA LEU A 219 -16.15 -14.99 6.13
C LEU A 219 -17.46 -15.66 6.56
N ARG A 220 -18.17 -16.36 5.70
CA ARG A 220 -19.41 -17.09 6.00
C ARG A 220 -19.23 -18.13 7.12
N LYS A 221 -18.12 -18.84 7.15
CA LYS A 221 -17.81 -19.80 8.22
C LYS A 221 -17.63 -19.16 9.60
N LYS A 222 -17.38 -17.84 9.66
CA LYS A 222 -17.18 -17.07 10.90
C LYS A 222 -18.41 -16.24 11.29
N ASP A 223 -19.58 -16.49 10.71
CA ASP A 223 -20.87 -15.82 10.96
C ASP A 223 -20.87 -14.26 10.85
N ASP A 224 -19.88 -13.73 10.14
CA ASP A 224 -19.64 -12.29 10.10
C ASP A 224 -20.08 -11.62 8.78
N ILE A 225 -20.75 -12.36 7.86
CA ILE A 225 -20.93 -11.85 6.49
C ILE A 225 -22.34 -11.55 6.10
N TYR A 226 -22.42 -10.43 5.32
CA TYR A 226 -23.51 -10.20 4.38
C TYR A 226 -23.08 -10.58 2.95
N PHE A 227 -23.90 -11.39 2.28
CA PHE A 227 -23.72 -11.69 0.87
C PHE A 227 -24.13 -10.47 0.04
N SER A 228 -23.18 -9.89 -0.71
CA SER A 228 -23.50 -8.94 -1.78
C SER A 228 -23.00 -9.49 -3.12
N PRO A 229 -23.89 -9.83 -4.06
CA PRO A 229 -23.51 -10.30 -5.40
C PRO A 229 -22.61 -9.29 -6.13
N LEU A 230 -22.73 -8.01 -5.82
CA LEU A 230 -21.91 -6.94 -6.39
C LEU A 230 -20.43 -7.04 -6.02
N LEU A 231 -20.09 -7.74 -4.95
CA LEU A 231 -18.68 -7.93 -4.53
C LEU A 231 -17.94 -8.95 -5.38
N THR A 232 -18.65 -9.88 -6.04
CA THR A 232 -18.02 -10.91 -6.87
C THR A 232 -17.37 -10.37 -8.13
N TRP A 233 -17.75 -9.16 -8.58
CA TRP A 233 -17.28 -8.54 -9.81
C TRP A 233 -16.13 -7.52 -9.63
N LYS A 234 -15.81 -7.14 -8.40
CA LYS A 234 -14.84 -6.08 -8.11
C LYS A 234 -13.79 -6.58 -7.12
N ASP A 235 -12.56 -6.11 -7.26
CA ASP A 235 -11.46 -6.50 -6.34
C ASP A 235 -11.81 -6.11 -4.90
N VAL A 236 -11.98 -7.13 -4.06
CA VAL A 236 -12.34 -6.95 -2.64
C VAL A 236 -11.22 -6.26 -1.87
N GLY A 237 -9.95 -6.54 -2.19
CA GLY A 237 -8.82 -5.92 -1.51
C GLY A 237 -8.79 -4.41 -1.68
N LEU A 238 -9.09 -3.91 -2.89
CA LEU A 238 -9.20 -2.47 -3.12
C LEU A 238 -10.37 -1.84 -2.38
N ARG A 239 -11.52 -2.53 -2.32
CA ARG A 239 -12.67 -2.04 -1.57
C ARG A 239 -12.43 -1.96 -0.07
N LEU A 240 -11.61 -2.86 0.49
CA LEU A 240 -11.24 -2.83 1.90
C LEU A 240 -10.40 -1.59 2.26
N ILE A 241 -9.75 -0.98 1.30
CA ILE A 241 -8.99 0.25 1.51
C ILE A 241 -9.88 1.48 1.77
N LEU A 242 -11.08 1.52 1.17
CA LEU A 242 -12.01 2.63 1.40
C LEU A 242 -12.35 2.84 2.88
N PRO A 243 -12.83 1.84 3.63
CA PRO A 243 -13.10 2.03 5.05
C PRO A 243 -11.84 2.38 5.85
N ILE A 244 -10.68 1.81 5.51
CA ILE A 244 -9.40 2.16 6.14
C ILE A 244 -9.08 3.65 5.90
N TYR A 245 -9.18 4.11 4.66
CA TYR A 245 -8.98 5.52 4.30
C TYR A 245 -9.92 6.44 5.07
N PHE A 246 -11.22 6.13 5.12
CA PHE A 246 -12.19 6.96 5.82
C PHE A 246 -11.96 6.99 7.34
N LEU A 247 -11.59 5.88 7.97
CA LEU A 247 -11.23 5.84 9.37
C LEU A 247 -10.00 6.70 9.68
N LEU A 248 -9.00 6.67 8.81
CA LEU A 248 -7.82 7.52 8.95
C LEU A 248 -8.14 9.00 8.72
N LYS A 249 -9.00 9.33 7.76
CA LYS A 249 -9.51 10.71 7.55
C LYS A 249 -10.29 11.20 8.76
N PHE A 250 -11.16 10.37 9.33
CA PHE A 250 -11.83 10.69 10.59
C PHE A 250 -10.83 11.03 11.70
N LYS A 251 -9.79 10.18 11.87
CA LYS A 251 -8.78 10.40 12.92
C LYS A 251 -8.00 11.71 12.77
N VAL A 252 -7.79 12.17 11.53
CA VAL A 252 -7.09 13.44 11.27
C VAL A 252 -8.02 14.65 11.37
N THR A 253 -9.27 14.53 10.92
CA THR A 253 -10.18 15.68 10.74
C THR A 253 -11.28 15.79 11.79
N ASN A 254 -11.53 14.72 12.52
CA ASN A 254 -12.64 14.53 13.46
C ASN A 254 -14.04 14.82 12.84
N LYS A 255 -14.19 14.62 11.51
CA LYS A 255 -15.46 14.82 10.80
C LYS A 255 -16.27 13.53 10.78
N GLU A 256 -17.44 13.54 11.42
CA GLU A 256 -18.36 12.39 11.52
C GLU A 256 -18.75 11.80 10.15
N SER A 257 -18.80 12.62 9.09
CA SER A 257 -19.10 12.13 7.74
C SER A 257 -18.11 11.04 7.25
N TYR A 258 -16.86 11.08 7.70
CA TYR A 258 -15.92 10.02 7.37
C TYR A 258 -16.19 8.73 8.16
N LEU A 259 -16.62 8.84 9.42
CA LEU A 259 -17.02 7.67 10.21
C LEU A 259 -18.26 6.99 9.62
N GLU A 260 -19.24 7.78 9.19
CA GLU A 260 -20.42 7.30 8.45
C GLU A 260 -20.03 6.60 7.15
N SER A 261 -19.11 7.19 6.38
CA SER A 261 -18.61 6.58 5.14
C SER A 261 -17.90 5.26 5.40
N ALA A 262 -17.05 5.19 6.43
CA ALA A 262 -16.38 3.94 6.83
C ALA A 262 -17.38 2.86 7.23
N TYR A 263 -18.39 3.22 8.03
CA TYR A 263 -19.47 2.33 8.43
C TYR A 263 -20.24 1.79 7.22
N GLY A 264 -20.64 2.70 6.31
CA GLY A 264 -21.36 2.35 5.09
C GLY A 264 -20.57 1.40 4.17
N GLU A 265 -19.25 1.64 4.02
CA GLU A 265 -18.40 0.76 3.22
C GLU A 265 -18.20 -0.62 3.88
N LEU A 266 -17.95 -0.68 5.20
CA LEU A 266 -17.78 -1.94 5.92
C LEU A 266 -19.05 -2.80 5.89
N LYS A 267 -20.23 -2.18 6.05
CA LYS A 267 -21.52 -2.90 5.98
C LYS A 267 -21.74 -3.67 4.68
N LYS A 268 -21.06 -3.32 3.61
CA LYS A 268 -21.21 -3.99 2.31
C LYS A 268 -20.64 -5.41 2.33
N PHE A 269 -19.74 -5.74 3.28
CA PHE A 269 -19.05 -7.02 3.26
C PHE A 269 -18.79 -7.67 4.63
N ILE A 270 -19.02 -6.96 5.74
CA ILE A 270 -18.86 -7.53 7.08
C ILE A 270 -19.98 -7.04 8.00
N LYS A 271 -20.41 -7.88 8.96
CA LYS A 271 -21.40 -7.47 9.96
C LYS A 271 -20.85 -6.35 10.82
N VAL A 272 -21.56 -5.21 10.88
CA VAL A 272 -21.19 -4.03 11.67
C VAL A 272 -22.40 -3.58 12.48
N GLU A 273 -22.27 -3.53 13.79
CA GLU A 273 -23.36 -3.28 14.74
C GLU A 273 -23.34 -1.86 15.31
N LYS A 274 -22.16 -1.24 15.36
CA LYS A 274 -21.98 0.09 15.98
C LYS A 274 -21.19 1.01 15.05
N LYS A 275 -21.42 2.33 15.20
CA LYS A 275 -20.63 3.39 14.54
C LYS A 275 -19.62 3.98 15.50
N ASP A 276 -18.84 3.16 16.14
CA ASP A 276 -17.73 3.54 17.01
C ASP A 276 -16.42 3.38 16.27
N PHE A 277 -15.49 4.34 16.42
CA PHE A 277 -14.22 4.34 15.70
C PHE A 277 -13.38 3.08 15.98
N TRP A 278 -13.24 2.71 17.26
CA TRP A 278 -12.41 1.57 17.64
C TRP A 278 -13.02 0.25 17.19
N TYR A 279 -14.34 0.13 17.32
CA TYR A 279 -15.07 -1.02 16.81
C TYR A 279 -14.95 -1.15 15.28
N LEU A 280 -15.14 -0.05 14.54
CA LEU A 280 -15.01 -0.06 13.07
C LEU A 280 -13.57 -0.36 12.63
N LYS A 281 -12.57 0.17 13.34
CA LYS A 281 -11.16 -0.14 13.11
C LYS A 281 -10.90 -1.64 13.23
N GLU A 282 -11.34 -2.29 14.31
CA GLU A 282 -11.15 -3.73 14.52
C GLU A 282 -11.87 -4.54 13.41
N ARG A 283 -13.06 -4.13 13.01
CA ARG A 283 -13.80 -4.78 11.90
C ARG A 283 -13.07 -4.63 10.56
N ALA A 284 -12.52 -3.45 10.26
CA ALA A 284 -11.75 -3.20 9.04
C ALA A 284 -10.46 -4.04 9.00
N LEU A 285 -9.72 -4.09 10.11
CA LEU A 285 -8.50 -4.88 10.23
C LEU A 285 -8.78 -6.39 10.13
N LYS A 286 -9.86 -6.88 10.76
CA LYS A 286 -10.30 -8.27 10.64
C LYS A 286 -10.62 -8.63 9.19
N ALA A 287 -11.39 -7.79 8.51
CA ALA A 287 -11.74 -8.02 7.10
C ALA A 287 -10.50 -8.02 6.19
N TYR A 288 -9.56 -7.11 6.43
CA TYR A 288 -8.31 -7.02 5.68
C TYR A 288 -7.43 -8.26 5.93
N GLY A 289 -7.24 -8.67 7.18
CA GLY A 289 -6.46 -9.86 7.55
C GLY A 289 -7.02 -11.12 6.87
N LEU A 290 -8.31 -11.36 6.97
CA LEU A 290 -8.98 -12.51 6.33
C LEU A 290 -8.80 -12.53 4.80
N TYR A 291 -8.83 -11.37 4.14
CA TYR A 291 -8.59 -11.28 2.69
C TYR A 291 -7.16 -11.64 2.30
N TYR A 292 -6.17 -11.22 3.11
CA TYR A 292 -4.76 -11.48 2.82
C TYR A 292 -4.32 -12.90 3.23
N GLU A 293 -4.84 -13.46 4.31
CA GLU A 293 -4.58 -14.86 4.71
C GLU A 293 -4.91 -15.84 3.58
N GLN A 294 -5.93 -15.56 2.77
CA GLN A 294 -6.28 -16.39 1.62
C GLN A 294 -5.35 -16.30 0.43
N ARG A 295 -4.57 -15.20 0.33
CA ARG A 295 -3.59 -15.04 -0.75
C ARG A 295 -2.31 -15.84 -0.49
N LEU A 296 -2.12 -16.33 0.73
CA LEU A 296 -0.96 -17.11 1.15
C LEU A 296 -1.21 -18.63 1.05
N LEU A 297 -2.45 -19.06 0.89
CA LEU A 297 -2.88 -20.43 0.61
C LEU A 297 -3.13 -20.61 -0.89
#